data_e80e19b4e249c6d7c7dd7d28731013b5
#
_entry.id   e80e19b4e249c6d7c7dd7d28731013b5
#
_cell.length_a   1.000
_cell.length_b   1.000
_cell.length_c   1.000
_cell.angle_alpha   90.00
_cell.angle_beta   90.00
_cell.angle_gamma   90.00
#
_symmetry.space_group_name_H-M   'P 1'
#
loop_
_entity.id
_entity.type
_entity.pdbx_description
1 polymer ?
#
loop_
_entity_poly.entity_id
_entity_poly.type
_entity_poly.pdbx_seq_one_letter_code
_entity_poly.pdbx_strand_id
1 'polypeptide(L)'
;NHVISNENISGSVLVSQNLYDSKIMLELQVTDFEVDNASLRKIEGVDFEKEVSQKDIDGTRVNMLAEKLLDAEKFPIIKILSSSIDGKFPNVNIEAIINIKGVEHKIIVPSTIEIEDKYFVAKGYLELTHGDLGLVPFSAAGGALTVRDLLVLKYEIFGKSL
;
A
#
# COMPACT_ATOMS: atom_id res chain seq x y z
N ASN A 1 -16.94 4.49 2.79
CA ASN A 1 -15.63 4.16 2.18
C ASN A 1 -14.58 5.12 2.72
N HIS A 2 -13.37 4.60 2.97
CA HIS A 2 -12.21 5.38 3.43
C HIS A 2 -11.11 5.37 2.36
N VAL A 3 -10.34 6.45 2.31
CA VAL A 3 -9.10 6.55 1.53
C VAL A 3 -7.96 6.58 2.54
N ILE A 4 -7.02 5.65 2.39
CA ILE A 4 -5.82 5.57 3.22
C ILE A 4 -4.64 5.82 2.31
N SER A 5 -3.77 6.77 2.66
CA SER A 5 -2.60 7.13 1.85
C SER A 5 -1.33 7.17 2.69
N ASN A 6 -0.20 7.00 2.02
CA ASN A 6 1.13 7.23 2.58
C ASN A 6 2.02 7.80 1.49
N GLU A 7 2.55 8.98 1.71
CA GLU A 7 3.45 9.67 0.77
C GLU A 7 4.94 9.54 1.17
N ASN A 8 5.20 8.95 2.34
CA ASN A 8 6.54 8.79 2.91
C ASN A 8 7.05 7.36 2.70
N ILE A 9 7.46 7.06 1.46
CA ILE A 9 8.05 5.77 1.12
C ILE A 9 9.56 5.95 1.04
N SER A 10 10.30 5.09 1.72
CA SER A 10 11.76 5.02 1.61
C SER A 10 12.21 3.67 1.05
N GLY A 11 13.39 3.63 0.44
CA GLY A 11 13.91 2.37 -0.06
C GLY A 11 14.86 2.50 -1.24
N SER A 12 15.07 1.40 -1.92
CA SER A 12 15.95 1.32 -3.08
C SER A 12 15.41 0.37 -4.14
N VAL A 13 15.75 0.68 -5.38
CA VAL A 13 15.47 -0.17 -6.54
C VAL A 13 16.77 -0.38 -7.30
N LEU A 14 17.15 -1.64 -7.46
CA LEU A 14 18.25 -2.06 -8.35
C LEU A 14 17.63 -2.57 -9.64
N VAL A 15 17.87 -1.89 -10.74
CA VAL A 15 17.43 -2.32 -12.07
C VAL A 15 18.60 -3.00 -12.77
N SER A 16 18.43 -4.26 -13.15
CA SER A 16 19.40 -5.03 -13.93
C SER A 16 18.95 -5.15 -15.39
N GLN A 17 19.90 -5.37 -16.30
CA GLN A 17 19.60 -5.70 -17.70
C GLN A 17 18.74 -6.97 -17.81
N ASN A 18 18.99 -7.94 -16.94
CA ASN A 18 18.10 -9.09 -16.75
C ASN A 18 17.12 -8.75 -15.61
N LEU A 19 15.85 -8.62 -15.93
CA LEU A 19 14.80 -8.27 -14.94
C LEU A 19 14.77 -9.18 -13.72
N TYR A 20 15.07 -10.47 -13.87
CA TYR A 20 15.12 -11.43 -12.76
C TYR A 20 16.17 -11.08 -11.69
N ASP A 21 17.20 -10.31 -12.07
CA ASP A 21 18.25 -9.87 -11.16
C ASP A 21 17.93 -8.50 -10.52
N SER A 22 16.83 -7.87 -10.94
CA SER A 22 16.36 -6.62 -10.37
C SER A 22 15.82 -6.84 -8.96
N LYS A 23 15.99 -5.84 -8.07
CA LYS A 23 15.57 -5.90 -6.67
C LYS A 23 14.84 -4.63 -6.28
N ILE A 24 13.80 -4.81 -5.50
CA ILE A 24 13.04 -3.71 -4.89
C ILE A 24 13.03 -3.94 -3.39
N MET A 25 13.32 -2.90 -2.65
CA MET A 25 13.22 -2.86 -1.19
C MET A 25 12.60 -1.53 -0.80
N LEU A 26 11.41 -1.56 -0.20
CA LEU A 26 10.68 -0.38 0.26
C LEU A 26 10.28 -0.55 1.72
N GLU A 27 10.21 0.56 2.42
CA GLU A 27 9.74 0.65 3.80
C GLU A 27 8.74 1.80 3.93
N LEU A 28 7.65 1.53 4.65
CA LEU A 28 6.62 2.50 4.99
C LEU A 28 6.47 2.53 6.51
N GLN A 29 6.52 3.73 7.08
CA GLN A 29 6.17 3.92 8.49
C GLN A 29 4.65 3.82 8.65
N VAL A 30 4.18 2.94 9.52
CA VAL A 30 2.74 2.71 9.75
C VAL A 30 2.06 3.97 10.28
N THR A 31 2.76 4.78 11.05
CA THR A 31 2.24 6.05 11.59
C THR A 31 2.09 7.15 10.57
N ASP A 32 2.70 7.02 9.38
CA ASP A 32 2.62 8.02 8.32
C ASP A 32 1.39 7.82 7.40
N PHE A 33 0.60 6.76 7.64
CA PHE A 33 -0.67 6.62 6.94
C PHE A 33 -1.63 7.73 7.34
N GLU A 34 -2.14 8.43 6.34
CA GLU A 34 -3.19 9.43 6.46
C GLU A 34 -4.54 8.82 6.11
N VAL A 35 -5.58 9.22 6.85
CA VAL A 35 -6.96 8.74 6.66
C VAL A 35 -7.79 9.87 6.07
N ASP A 36 -8.46 9.57 4.96
CA ASP A 36 -9.48 10.42 4.35
C ASP A 36 -9.01 11.85 4.01
N ASN A 37 -7.80 11.97 3.44
CA ASN A 37 -7.36 13.25 2.87
C ASN A 37 -8.40 13.78 1.88
N ALA A 38 -8.85 15.01 2.10
CA ALA A 38 -9.98 15.59 1.36
C ALA A 38 -9.71 15.72 -0.15
N SER A 39 -8.46 15.95 -0.54
CA SER A 39 -8.06 16.05 -1.96
C SER A 39 -8.07 14.68 -2.62
N LEU A 40 -7.57 13.66 -1.96
CA LEU A 40 -7.56 12.28 -2.46
C LEU A 40 -8.98 11.73 -2.56
N ARG A 41 -9.83 11.98 -1.58
CA ARG A 41 -11.24 11.54 -1.65
C ARG A 41 -11.97 12.09 -2.88
N LYS A 42 -11.72 13.34 -3.27
CA LYS A 42 -12.36 13.96 -4.45
C LYS A 42 -12.03 13.27 -5.76
N ILE A 43 -10.85 12.68 -5.90
CA ILE A 43 -10.44 11.99 -7.13
C ILE A 43 -10.87 10.52 -7.18
N GLU A 44 -11.34 9.95 -6.05
CA GLU A 44 -11.80 8.57 -5.98
C GLU A 44 -13.27 8.38 -6.44
N GLY A 45 -13.99 9.47 -6.74
CA GLY A 45 -15.32 9.44 -7.33
C GLY A 45 -16.47 9.55 -6.31
N VAL A 46 -17.70 9.41 -6.83
CA VAL A 46 -18.93 9.74 -6.11
C VAL A 46 -19.14 9.02 -4.78
N ASP A 47 -18.62 7.81 -4.65
CA ASP A 47 -18.72 7.01 -3.40
C ASP A 47 -17.89 7.60 -2.25
N PHE A 48 -16.99 8.54 -2.55
CA PHE A 48 -16.10 9.21 -1.61
C PHE A 48 -16.40 10.70 -1.44
N GLU A 49 -17.37 11.26 -2.16
CA GLU A 49 -17.71 12.70 -2.09
C GLU A 49 -18.30 13.13 -0.74
N LYS A 50 -18.94 12.19 -0.01
CA LYS A 50 -19.50 12.50 1.30
C LYS A 50 -18.38 12.91 2.26
N GLU A 51 -18.53 14.08 2.86
CA GLU A 51 -17.62 14.55 3.90
C GLU A 51 -17.58 13.59 5.08
N VAL A 52 -16.39 13.33 5.57
CA VAL A 52 -16.13 12.55 6.78
C VAL A 52 -15.77 13.52 7.90
N SER A 53 -16.42 13.38 9.06
CA SER A 53 -16.12 14.26 10.18
C SER A 53 -14.70 13.99 10.73
N GLN A 54 -14.06 15.02 11.30
CA GLN A 54 -12.73 14.85 11.91
C GLN A 54 -12.74 13.74 12.98
N LYS A 55 -13.81 13.66 13.76
CA LYS A 55 -13.99 12.61 14.77
C LYS A 55 -13.96 11.21 14.15
N ASP A 56 -14.57 11.01 12.98
CA ASP A 56 -14.61 9.73 12.29
C ASP A 56 -13.26 9.39 11.66
N ILE A 57 -12.57 10.40 11.12
CA ILE A 57 -11.18 10.29 10.62
C ILE A 57 -10.26 9.82 11.75
N ASP A 58 -10.28 10.50 12.88
CA ASP A 58 -9.44 10.19 14.05
C ASP A 58 -9.77 8.78 14.59
N GLY A 59 -11.06 8.44 14.68
CA GLY A 59 -11.52 7.12 15.09
C GLY A 59 -11.05 6.00 14.17
N THR A 60 -11.12 6.23 12.85
CA THR A 60 -10.62 5.28 11.84
C THR A 60 -9.11 5.11 11.96
N ARG A 61 -8.37 6.21 12.13
CA ARG A 61 -6.92 6.17 12.32
C ARG A 61 -6.54 5.39 13.58
N VAL A 62 -7.19 5.64 14.71
CA VAL A 62 -6.95 4.92 15.96
C VAL A 62 -7.19 3.42 15.77
N ASN A 63 -8.29 3.03 15.13
CA ASN A 63 -8.60 1.63 14.86
C ASN A 63 -7.59 0.98 13.92
N MET A 64 -7.14 1.70 12.89
CA MET A 64 -6.15 1.22 11.93
C MET A 64 -4.79 0.95 12.59
N LEU A 65 -4.34 1.83 13.48
CA LEU A 65 -3.04 1.71 14.15
C LEU A 65 -3.05 0.74 15.34
N ALA A 66 -4.24 0.36 15.82
CA ALA A 66 -4.39 -0.51 16.98
C ALA A 66 -3.90 -1.94 16.73
N GLU A 67 -3.66 -2.68 17.82
CA GLU A 67 -3.21 -4.09 17.85
C GLU A 67 -4.04 -5.02 16.96
N LYS A 68 -5.36 -4.77 16.89
CA LYS A 68 -6.28 -5.60 16.10
C LYS A 68 -6.08 -5.48 14.58
N LEU A 69 -5.49 -4.39 14.08
CA LEU A 69 -5.26 -4.22 12.65
C LEU A 69 -3.76 -4.14 12.34
N LEU A 70 -3.10 -3.00 12.44
CA LEU A 70 -1.69 -2.85 12.07
C LEU A 70 -0.71 -3.00 13.24
N ASP A 71 -1.17 -2.85 14.48
CA ASP A 71 -0.35 -2.96 15.70
C ASP A 71 0.93 -2.08 15.62
N ALA A 72 0.70 -0.79 15.33
CA ALA A 72 1.77 0.16 15.00
C ALA A 72 2.81 0.33 16.11
N GLU A 73 2.43 0.12 17.37
CA GLU A 73 3.33 0.18 18.51
C GLU A 73 4.38 -0.93 18.46
N LYS A 74 3.97 -2.14 18.09
CA LYS A 74 4.83 -3.32 18.02
C LYS A 74 5.49 -3.49 16.66
N PHE A 75 4.81 -3.10 15.58
CA PHE A 75 5.23 -3.25 14.20
C PHE A 75 5.15 -1.90 13.44
N PRO A 76 6.06 -0.96 13.74
CA PRO A 76 5.98 0.39 13.19
C PRO A 76 6.28 0.50 11.69
N ILE A 77 6.85 -0.55 11.08
CA ILE A 77 7.31 -0.53 9.69
C ILE A 77 6.70 -1.68 8.91
N ILE A 78 6.13 -1.37 7.76
CA ILE A 78 5.81 -2.34 6.72
C ILE A 78 6.98 -2.39 5.75
N LYS A 79 7.48 -3.61 5.46
CA LYS A 79 8.56 -3.84 4.50
C LYS A 79 8.04 -4.54 3.27
N ILE A 80 8.50 -4.10 2.11
CA ILE A 80 8.14 -4.66 0.82
C ILE A 80 9.44 -5.03 0.09
N LEU A 81 9.58 -6.29 -0.28
CA LEU A 81 10.72 -6.82 -1.03
C LEU A 81 10.21 -7.47 -2.30
N SER A 82 10.94 -7.36 -3.42
CA SER A 82 10.69 -8.23 -4.56
C SER A 82 11.40 -9.57 -4.38
N SER A 83 10.69 -10.67 -4.60
CA SER A 83 11.30 -11.99 -4.76
C SER A 83 11.67 -12.26 -6.20
N SER A 84 10.83 -11.82 -7.14
CA SER A 84 11.10 -11.88 -8.58
C SER A 84 10.41 -10.74 -9.31
N ILE A 85 10.92 -10.39 -10.48
CA ILE A 85 10.31 -9.46 -11.41
C ILE A 85 10.35 -10.12 -12.79
N ASP A 86 9.21 -10.25 -13.43
CA ASP A 86 9.10 -10.81 -14.76
C ASP A 86 8.30 -9.89 -15.71
N GLY A 87 8.32 -10.20 -16.99
CA GLY A 87 7.63 -9.43 -18.02
C GLY A 87 8.58 -8.66 -18.93
N LYS A 88 8.11 -7.56 -19.47
CA LYS A 88 8.88 -6.71 -20.39
C LYS A 88 8.51 -5.25 -20.13
N PHE A 89 9.52 -4.40 -19.98
CA PHE A 89 9.30 -2.96 -19.87
C PHE A 89 8.40 -2.43 -21.00
N PRO A 90 7.44 -1.51 -20.72
CA PRO A 90 7.20 -0.94 -19.40
C PRO A 90 6.36 -1.81 -18.47
N ASN A 91 5.74 -2.91 -18.94
CA ASN A 91 4.80 -3.72 -18.17
C ASN A 91 5.48 -4.95 -17.56
N VAL A 92 5.50 -5.01 -16.24
CA VAL A 92 6.13 -6.09 -15.48
C VAL A 92 5.18 -6.59 -14.39
N ASN A 93 5.41 -7.83 -13.92
CA ASN A 93 4.81 -8.37 -12.72
C ASN A 93 5.89 -8.48 -11.65
N ILE A 94 5.63 -7.89 -10.50
CA ILE A 94 6.51 -7.95 -9.34
C ILE A 94 5.91 -8.95 -8.35
N GLU A 95 6.60 -10.06 -8.09
CA GLU A 95 6.27 -10.89 -6.93
C GLU A 95 6.81 -10.18 -5.69
N ALA A 96 5.91 -9.52 -4.95
CA ALA A 96 6.25 -8.76 -3.75
C ALA A 96 6.04 -9.64 -2.50
N ILE A 97 7.00 -9.57 -1.59
CA ILE A 97 6.91 -10.09 -0.22
C ILE A 97 6.64 -8.88 0.67
N ILE A 98 5.43 -8.80 1.21
CA ILE A 98 5.01 -7.71 2.09
C ILE A 98 5.02 -8.23 3.53
N ASN A 99 5.86 -7.64 4.37
CA ASN A 99 5.89 -7.96 5.80
C ASN A 99 5.01 -6.99 6.57
N ILE A 100 3.89 -7.52 7.09
CA ILE A 100 2.94 -6.81 7.94
C ILE A 100 2.81 -7.56 9.25
N LYS A 101 2.94 -6.88 10.37
CA LYS A 101 2.89 -7.47 11.72
C LYS A 101 3.84 -8.65 11.92
N GLY A 102 5.01 -8.60 11.26
CA GLY A 102 6.01 -9.66 11.33
C GLY A 102 5.70 -10.91 10.50
N VAL A 103 4.63 -10.90 9.71
CA VAL A 103 4.23 -11.99 8.82
C VAL A 103 4.45 -11.58 7.37
N GLU A 104 5.01 -12.46 6.57
CA GLU A 104 5.27 -12.26 5.16
C GLU A 104 4.10 -12.75 4.30
N HIS A 105 3.66 -11.90 3.38
CA HIS A 105 2.60 -12.19 2.42
C HIS A 105 3.13 -12.01 1.00
N LYS A 106 2.91 -13.00 0.14
CA LYS A 106 3.30 -12.95 -1.27
C LYS A 106 2.15 -12.46 -2.13
N ILE A 107 2.39 -11.42 -2.90
CA ILE A 107 1.40 -10.81 -3.79
C ILE A 107 2.04 -10.51 -5.13
N ILE A 108 1.34 -10.82 -6.21
CA ILE A 108 1.74 -10.40 -7.56
C ILE A 108 1.20 -8.98 -7.79
N VAL A 109 2.11 -8.07 -8.06
CA VAL A 109 1.81 -6.65 -8.28
C VAL A 109 2.07 -6.30 -9.74
N PRO A 110 1.02 -6.19 -10.57
CA PRO A 110 1.16 -5.66 -11.93
C PRO A 110 1.64 -4.21 -11.87
N SER A 111 2.68 -3.89 -12.60
CA SER A 111 3.34 -2.60 -12.56
C SER A 111 3.67 -2.10 -13.95
N THR A 112 3.55 -0.80 -14.16
CA THR A 112 4.15 -0.11 -15.29
C THR A 112 5.36 0.66 -14.79
N ILE A 113 6.53 0.40 -15.35
CA ILE A 113 7.80 1.04 -14.98
C ILE A 113 8.36 1.78 -16.18
N GLU A 114 8.56 3.08 -16.00
CA GLU A 114 9.21 3.96 -16.95
C GLU A 114 10.55 4.41 -16.37
N ILE A 115 11.60 4.35 -17.19
CA ILE A 115 12.96 4.74 -16.80
C ILE A 115 13.45 5.78 -17.77
N GLU A 116 13.78 6.97 -17.27
CA GLU A 116 14.33 8.07 -18.04
C GLU A 116 15.59 8.62 -17.34
N ASP A 117 16.73 8.50 -17.99
CA ASP A 117 18.03 8.98 -17.50
C ASP A 117 18.30 8.56 -16.04
N LYS A 118 18.08 9.52 -15.13
CA LYS A 118 18.33 9.37 -13.68
C LYS A 118 17.07 9.12 -12.87
N TYR A 119 15.93 9.00 -13.51
CA TYR A 119 14.64 8.85 -12.82
C TYR A 119 13.93 7.59 -13.27
N PHE A 120 13.17 7.01 -12.37
CA PHE A 120 12.17 6.02 -12.71
C PHE A 120 10.84 6.38 -12.09
N VAL A 121 9.77 5.94 -12.74
CA VAL A 121 8.40 6.02 -12.22
C VAL A 121 7.81 4.62 -12.28
N ALA A 122 7.31 4.13 -11.15
CA ALA A 122 6.58 2.87 -11.08
C ALA A 122 5.14 3.14 -10.67
N LYS A 123 4.19 2.64 -11.44
CA LYS A 123 2.75 2.77 -11.20
C LYS A 123 2.09 1.41 -11.18
N GLY A 124 1.09 1.25 -10.34
CA GLY A 124 0.32 0.04 -10.31
C GLY A 124 -1.06 0.20 -9.68
N TYR A 125 -1.89 -0.77 -10.00
CA TYR A 125 -3.24 -0.94 -9.48
C TYR A 125 -3.47 -2.42 -9.25
N LEU A 126 -4.01 -2.78 -8.08
CA LEU A 126 -4.47 -4.13 -7.82
C LEU A 126 -5.59 -4.14 -6.80
N GLU A 127 -6.41 -5.16 -6.87
CA GLU A 127 -7.43 -5.47 -5.89
C GLU A 127 -6.97 -6.66 -5.06
N LEU A 128 -7.15 -6.57 -3.75
CA LEU A 128 -6.82 -7.61 -2.79
C LEU A 128 -7.77 -7.55 -1.60
N THR A 129 -7.72 -8.54 -0.74
CA THR A 129 -8.50 -8.58 0.50
C THR A 129 -7.62 -8.27 1.71
N HIS A 130 -8.24 -7.91 2.84
CA HIS A 130 -7.51 -7.85 4.10
C HIS A 130 -6.85 -9.20 4.41
N GLY A 131 -7.53 -10.31 4.09
CA GLY A 131 -7.02 -11.66 4.29
C GLY A 131 -5.73 -11.94 3.52
N ASP A 132 -5.56 -11.39 2.30
CA ASP A 132 -4.32 -11.51 1.52
C ASP A 132 -3.11 -10.90 2.23
N LEU A 133 -3.37 -9.94 3.13
CA LEU A 133 -2.38 -9.27 3.98
C LEU A 133 -2.37 -9.79 5.43
N GLY A 134 -3.07 -10.90 5.72
CA GLY A 134 -3.20 -11.45 7.07
C GLY A 134 -3.94 -10.54 8.05
N LEU A 135 -4.71 -9.59 7.55
CA LEU A 135 -5.50 -8.66 8.33
C LEU A 135 -6.94 -9.13 8.44
N VAL A 136 -7.63 -8.69 9.48
CA VAL A 136 -9.06 -8.93 9.67
C VAL A 136 -9.79 -7.60 9.53
N PRO A 137 -10.81 -7.49 8.65
CA PRO A 137 -11.58 -6.27 8.52
C PRO A 137 -12.17 -5.81 9.86
N PHE A 138 -12.11 -4.52 10.12
CA PHE A 138 -12.68 -3.97 11.34
C PHE A 138 -14.19 -4.21 11.39
N SER A 139 -14.68 -4.67 12.53
CA SER A 139 -16.09 -4.89 12.81
C SER A 139 -16.46 -4.32 14.18
N ALA A 140 -17.61 -3.66 14.25
CA ALA A 140 -18.16 -3.09 15.48
C ALA A 140 -19.65 -3.42 15.63
N ALA A 141 -20.20 -3.13 16.82
CA ALA A 141 -21.61 -3.33 17.16
C ALA A 141 -22.13 -4.75 16.85
N GLY A 142 -21.34 -5.77 17.21
CA GLY A 142 -21.73 -7.18 16.99
C GLY A 142 -21.80 -7.58 15.51
N GLY A 143 -21.06 -6.89 14.63
CA GLY A 143 -21.06 -7.16 13.18
C GLY A 143 -21.99 -6.27 12.36
N ALA A 144 -22.78 -5.38 13.00
CA ALA A 144 -23.66 -4.45 12.30
C ALA A 144 -22.91 -3.39 11.46
N LEU A 145 -21.67 -3.09 11.85
CA LEU A 145 -20.74 -2.23 11.12
C LEU A 145 -19.49 -3.04 10.79
N THR A 146 -19.29 -3.36 9.54
CA THR A 146 -18.11 -4.11 9.07
C THR A 146 -17.50 -3.40 7.87
N VAL A 147 -16.18 -3.22 7.89
CA VAL A 147 -15.42 -2.73 6.74
C VAL A 147 -15.47 -3.81 5.65
N ARG A 148 -15.62 -3.39 4.40
CA ARG A 148 -15.55 -4.33 3.26
C ARG A 148 -14.18 -4.97 3.23
N ASP A 149 -14.15 -6.26 2.91
CA ASP A 149 -12.89 -7.01 2.83
C ASP A 149 -12.02 -6.56 1.65
N LEU A 150 -12.65 -6.13 0.54
CA LEU A 150 -11.96 -5.65 -0.66
C LEU A 150 -11.16 -4.37 -0.38
N LEU A 151 -9.88 -4.42 -0.72
CA LEU A 151 -8.94 -3.30 -0.77
C LEU A 151 -8.57 -3.01 -2.23
N VAL A 152 -8.58 -1.74 -2.59
CA VAL A 152 -8.06 -1.26 -3.87
C VAL A 152 -6.75 -0.52 -3.58
N LEU A 153 -5.65 -1.07 -4.07
CA LEU A 153 -4.33 -0.47 -3.93
C LEU A 153 -3.93 0.23 -5.22
N LYS A 154 -3.58 1.50 -5.12
CA LYS A 154 -3.01 2.31 -6.19
C LYS A 154 -1.69 2.89 -5.70
N TYR A 155 -0.70 2.92 -6.55
CA TYR A 155 0.57 3.57 -6.21
C TYR A 155 1.22 4.23 -7.42
N GLU A 156 1.97 5.28 -7.12
CA GLU A 156 2.88 5.93 -8.03
C GLU A 156 4.16 6.27 -7.24
N ILE A 157 5.26 5.66 -7.61
CA ILE A 157 6.54 5.77 -6.90
C ILE A 157 7.56 6.39 -7.83
N PHE A 158 8.16 7.48 -7.37
CA PHE A 158 9.26 8.15 -8.06
C PHE A 158 10.58 7.79 -7.39
N GLY A 159 11.56 7.44 -8.19
CA GLY A 159 12.90 7.20 -7.73
C GLY A 159 13.93 7.95 -8.56
N LYS A 160 15.08 8.24 -7.94
CA LYS A 160 16.21 8.90 -8.58
C LYS A 160 17.45 8.03 -8.46
N SER A 161 18.20 7.90 -9.56
CA SER A 161 19.51 7.27 -9.55
C SER A 161 20.48 8.06 -8.66
N LEU A 162 21.26 7.37 -7.87
CA LEU A 162 22.35 7.92 -7.10
C LEU A 162 23.56 8.25 -7.98
#